data_2541e0f64cf45207239694bffc38931e
#
_entry.id   2541e0f64cf45207239694bffc38931e
#
_cell.length_a   1.000
_cell.length_b   1.000
_cell.length_c   1.000
_cell.angle_alpha   90.00
_cell.angle_beta   90.00
_cell.angle_gamma   90.00
#
_symmetry.space_group_name_H-M   'P 1'
#
loop_
_entity.id
_entity.type
_entity.pdbx_description
1 polymer ?
#
loop_
_entity_poly.entity_id
_entity_poly.type
_entity_poly.pdbx_seq_one_letter_code
_entity_poly.pdbx_strand_id
1 'polypeptide(L)'
;MSTAPSGNPGPKYIAWNQVEREHLNPLVDREMVYGQQIMLARVFLKKDGHVPLHHHHNEQLTYILEGALKFAIDGKEIVVRAGEVLCIPANMPHEAWALEDTLDLDVFTPPRADWINKTDDYLRHGR
;
A
#
# COMPACT_ATOMS: atom_id res chain seq x y z
N MET A 1 -30.33 -19.54 -9.74
CA MET A 1 -29.15 -18.89 -9.19
C MET A 1 -27.90 -19.67 -9.56
N SER A 2 -26.95 -18.99 -10.09
CA SER A 2 -25.70 -19.63 -10.40
C SER A 2 -24.80 -19.66 -9.18
N THR A 3 -24.16 -20.78 -8.96
CA THR A 3 -23.16 -20.89 -7.91
C THR A 3 -21.80 -20.74 -8.55
N ALA A 4 -20.94 -19.97 -7.91
CA ALA A 4 -19.55 -19.89 -8.35
C ALA A 4 -18.88 -21.27 -8.18
N PRO A 5 -17.96 -21.62 -9.08
CA PRO A 5 -17.15 -22.82 -8.87
C PRO A 5 -16.42 -22.76 -7.53
N SER A 6 -16.08 -23.91 -6.99
CA SER A 6 -15.33 -24.00 -5.73
C SER A 6 -14.07 -23.12 -5.82
N GLY A 7 -13.85 -22.25 -4.82
CA GLY A 7 -12.72 -21.34 -4.78
C GLY A 7 -12.87 -20.10 -5.63
N ASN A 8 -14.01 -19.93 -6.28
CA ASN A 8 -14.25 -18.80 -7.19
C ASN A 8 -15.41 -17.97 -6.66
N PRO A 9 -15.13 -16.94 -5.84
CA PRO A 9 -16.19 -16.13 -5.24
C PRO A 9 -16.88 -15.28 -6.29
N GLY A 10 -18.11 -14.87 -5.98
CA GLY A 10 -18.81 -13.89 -6.79
C GLY A 10 -18.17 -12.51 -6.65
N PRO A 11 -18.65 -11.53 -7.42
CA PRO A 11 -18.14 -10.17 -7.34
C PRO A 11 -18.46 -9.53 -5.99
N LYS A 12 -17.59 -8.61 -5.56
CA LYS A 12 -17.81 -7.79 -4.37
C LYS A 12 -17.88 -6.33 -4.80
N TYR A 13 -18.87 -5.62 -4.28
CA TYR A 13 -19.01 -4.19 -4.51
C TYR A 13 -18.68 -3.47 -3.20
N ILE A 14 -17.69 -2.60 -3.23
CA ILE A 14 -17.15 -1.99 -2.01
C ILE A 14 -17.02 -0.49 -2.25
N ALA A 15 -17.57 0.30 -1.32
CA ALA A 15 -17.35 1.74 -1.30
C ALA A 15 -16.26 2.05 -0.27
N TRP A 16 -15.32 2.93 -0.62
CA TRP A 16 -14.21 3.26 0.28
C TRP A 16 -14.69 3.77 1.64
N ASN A 17 -15.83 4.46 1.70
CA ASN A 17 -16.34 4.98 2.98
C ASN A 17 -16.85 3.88 3.92
N GLN A 18 -16.91 2.64 3.45
CA GLN A 18 -17.28 1.48 4.28
C GLN A 18 -16.07 0.63 4.64
N VAL A 19 -14.89 1.03 4.23
CA VAL A 19 -13.64 0.31 4.50
C VAL A 19 -13.04 0.84 5.80
N GLU A 20 -12.55 -0.07 6.63
CA GLU A 20 -11.86 0.32 7.87
C GLU A 20 -10.66 1.18 7.54
N ARG A 21 -10.55 2.33 8.23
CA ARG A 21 -9.36 3.17 8.15
C ARG A 21 -8.49 2.91 9.36
N GLU A 22 -7.34 2.30 9.12
CA GLU A 22 -6.40 1.96 10.17
C GLU A 22 -5.48 3.14 10.45
N HIS A 23 -5.31 3.48 11.72
CA HIS A 23 -4.30 4.45 12.17
C HIS A 23 -3.07 3.66 12.57
N LEU A 24 -2.05 3.64 11.72
CA LEU A 24 -0.86 2.82 11.93
C LEU A 24 0.13 3.51 12.86
N ASN A 25 0.26 4.82 12.71
CA ASN A 25 1.06 5.69 13.57
C ASN A 25 0.57 7.12 13.38
N PRO A 26 1.11 8.13 14.11
CA PRO A 26 0.55 9.48 14.06
C PRO A 26 0.52 10.13 12.67
N LEU A 27 1.35 9.65 11.73
CA LEU A 27 1.45 10.27 10.40
C LEU A 27 0.95 9.38 9.27
N VAL A 28 0.54 8.14 9.55
CA VAL A 28 0.19 7.19 8.48
C VAL A 28 -1.10 6.44 8.81
N ASP A 29 -2.06 6.55 7.89
CA ASP A 29 -3.31 5.77 7.89
C ASP A 29 -3.34 4.87 6.66
N ARG A 30 -4.16 3.83 6.73
CA ARG A 30 -4.30 2.89 5.63
C ARG A 30 -5.73 2.36 5.53
N GLU A 31 -6.21 2.23 4.28
CA GLU A 31 -7.42 1.50 3.94
C GLU A 31 -7.05 0.47 2.89
N MET A 32 -7.67 -0.71 2.92
CA MET A 32 -7.36 -1.73 1.91
C MET A 32 -8.59 -2.53 1.54
N VAL A 33 -8.64 -2.92 0.28
CA VAL A 33 -9.60 -3.89 -0.26
C VAL A 33 -8.81 -4.92 -1.05
N TYR A 34 -9.27 -6.16 -1.04
CA TYR A 34 -8.54 -7.19 -1.75
C TYR A 34 -9.45 -8.31 -2.22
N GLY A 35 -9.07 -8.89 -3.36
CA GLY A 35 -9.64 -10.11 -3.86
C GLY A 35 -8.75 -11.29 -3.50
N GLN A 36 -8.78 -12.33 -4.32
CA GLN A 36 -7.95 -13.52 -4.06
C GLN A 36 -6.50 -13.32 -4.47
N GLN A 37 -6.24 -12.57 -5.54
CA GLN A 37 -4.90 -12.46 -6.13
C GLN A 37 -4.35 -11.05 -6.14
N ILE A 38 -5.14 -10.05 -5.76
CA ILE A 38 -4.74 -8.66 -5.87
C ILE A 38 -5.31 -7.85 -4.72
N MET A 39 -4.53 -6.89 -4.25
CA MET A 39 -4.91 -5.96 -3.20
C MET A 39 -4.76 -4.53 -3.69
N LEU A 40 -5.69 -3.69 -3.30
CA LEU A 40 -5.68 -2.26 -3.55
C LEU A 40 -5.69 -1.56 -2.19
N ALA A 41 -4.73 -0.68 -1.94
CA ALA A 41 -4.63 0.02 -0.67
C ALA A 41 -4.50 1.52 -0.90
N ARG A 42 -5.20 2.29 -0.08
CA ARG A 42 -4.99 3.74 -0.01
C ARG A 42 -4.20 4.02 1.25
N VAL A 43 -3.02 4.59 1.10
CA VAL A 43 -2.15 4.96 2.21
C VAL A 43 -2.11 6.48 2.27
N PHE A 44 -2.47 7.00 3.44
CA PHE A 44 -2.52 8.44 3.69
C PHE A 44 -1.34 8.78 4.57
N LEU A 45 -0.40 9.57 4.03
CA LEU A 45 0.79 9.97 4.77
C LEU A 45 0.77 11.48 4.95
N LYS A 46 0.89 11.93 6.17
CA LYS A 46 1.15 13.35 6.40
C LYS A 46 2.60 13.64 6.07
N LYS A 47 2.91 14.90 5.79
CA LYS A 47 4.29 15.32 5.57
C LYS A 47 5.19 14.75 6.65
N ASP A 48 6.36 14.25 6.25
CA ASP A 48 7.36 13.58 7.09
C ASP A 48 6.97 12.15 7.50
N GLY A 49 5.80 11.67 7.09
CA GLY A 49 5.44 10.28 7.28
C GLY A 49 6.50 9.37 6.68
N HIS A 50 6.86 8.32 7.41
CA HIS A 50 7.99 7.47 7.06
C HIS A 50 7.55 6.02 6.97
N VAL A 51 7.90 5.38 5.87
CA VAL A 51 7.76 3.93 5.69
C VAL A 51 9.16 3.35 5.81
N PRO A 52 9.48 2.68 6.93
CA PRO A 52 10.83 2.16 7.15
C PRO A 52 11.27 1.14 6.12
N LEU A 53 12.56 0.98 5.97
CA LEU A 53 13.15 0.01 5.03
C LEU A 53 12.56 -1.38 5.26
N HIS A 54 12.03 -1.97 4.20
CA HIS A 54 11.43 -3.29 4.25
C HIS A 54 11.42 -3.91 2.86
N HIS A 55 11.10 -5.19 2.80
CA HIS A 55 10.86 -5.87 1.53
C HIS A 55 9.76 -6.91 1.74
N HIS A 56 9.15 -7.34 0.65
CA HIS A 56 8.10 -8.34 0.67
C HIS A 56 8.06 -9.07 -0.67
N HIS A 57 7.52 -10.29 -0.67
CA HIS A 57 7.47 -11.08 -1.89
C HIS A 57 6.45 -10.57 -2.90
N ASN A 58 5.56 -9.69 -2.48
CA ASN A 58 4.54 -9.12 -3.35
C ASN A 58 5.16 -8.16 -4.35
N GLU A 59 4.70 -8.21 -5.58
CA GLU A 59 4.98 -7.13 -6.53
C GLU A 59 4.10 -5.94 -6.19
N GLN A 60 4.60 -4.72 -6.35
CA GLN A 60 3.91 -3.51 -5.95
C GLN A 60 3.95 -2.46 -7.05
N LEU A 61 2.78 -1.85 -7.31
CA LEU A 61 2.72 -0.59 -8.05
C LEU A 61 2.29 0.49 -7.07
N THR A 62 3.02 1.59 -7.04
CA THR A 62 2.70 2.76 -6.23
C THR A 62 2.29 3.89 -7.14
N TYR A 63 1.04 4.32 -7.02
CA TYR A 63 0.48 5.41 -7.82
C TYR A 63 0.16 6.57 -6.88
N ILE A 64 0.86 7.69 -7.04
CA ILE A 64 0.62 8.86 -6.20
C ILE A 64 -0.55 9.65 -6.78
N LEU A 65 -1.62 9.78 -6.00
CA LEU A 65 -2.80 10.54 -6.40
C LEU A 65 -2.66 11.99 -6.02
N GLU A 66 -2.07 12.27 -4.84
CA GLU A 66 -1.83 13.62 -4.33
C GLU A 66 -0.53 13.59 -3.56
N GLY A 67 0.25 14.66 -3.66
CA GLY A 67 1.48 14.83 -2.89
C GLY A 67 2.70 14.26 -3.59
N ALA A 68 3.67 13.80 -2.80
CA ALA A 68 4.93 13.27 -3.30
C ALA A 68 5.60 12.39 -2.26
N LEU A 69 6.09 11.22 -2.69
CA LEU A 69 6.93 10.35 -1.88
C LEU A 69 8.34 10.32 -2.43
N LYS A 70 9.32 10.35 -1.55
CA LYS A 70 10.71 10.09 -1.91
C LYS A 70 11.05 8.67 -1.49
N PHE A 71 11.49 7.85 -2.43
CA PHE A 71 11.90 6.47 -2.20
C PHE A 71 13.41 6.37 -2.21
N ALA A 72 13.94 5.56 -1.27
CA ALA A 72 15.29 5.03 -1.38
C ALA A 72 15.14 3.58 -1.80
N ILE A 73 15.58 3.25 -3.01
CA ILE A 73 15.38 1.94 -3.60
C ILE A 73 16.47 1.68 -4.63
N ASP A 74 17.02 0.45 -4.62
CA ASP A 74 18.02 0.00 -5.60
C ASP A 74 19.22 0.98 -5.71
N GLY A 75 19.66 1.51 -4.56
CA GLY A 75 20.79 2.43 -4.51
C GLY A 75 20.48 3.83 -5.05
N LYS A 76 19.22 4.16 -5.26
CA LYS A 76 18.80 5.43 -5.86
C LYS A 76 17.80 6.13 -4.97
N GLU A 77 17.67 7.44 -5.17
CA GLU A 77 16.53 8.20 -4.67
C GLU A 77 15.60 8.49 -5.83
N ILE A 78 14.32 8.14 -5.66
CA ILE A 78 13.31 8.38 -6.68
C ILE A 78 12.17 9.14 -6.03
N VAL A 79 11.85 10.33 -6.55
CA VAL A 79 10.69 11.09 -6.10
C VAL A 79 9.53 10.80 -7.05
N VAL A 80 8.45 10.29 -6.48
CA VAL A 80 7.23 9.98 -7.23
C VAL A 80 6.19 11.02 -6.85
N ARG A 81 5.70 11.76 -7.84
CA ARG A 81 4.77 12.87 -7.64
C ARG A 81 3.37 12.49 -8.12
N ALA A 82 2.40 13.34 -7.80
CA ALA A 82 1.02 13.12 -8.23
C ALA A 82 0.96 12.83 -9.73
N GLY A 83 0.24 11.75 -10.09
CA GLY A 83 0.12 11.31 -11.47
C GLY A 83 1.21 10.38 -11.94
N GLU A 84 2.16 10.04 -11.08
CA GLU A 84 3.30 9.18 -11.43
C GLU A 84 3.21 7.85 -10.71
N VAL A 85 3.84 6.83 -11.29
CA VAL A 85 3.79 5.45 -10.79
C VAL A 85 5.22 4.92 -10.65
N LEU A 86 5.47 4.24 -9.53
CA LEU A 86 6.71 3.48 -9.32
C LEU A 86 6.37 2.00 -9.28
N CYS A 87 7.05 1.20 -10.12
CA CYS A 87 6.93 -0.26 -10.09
C CYS A 87 8.03 -0.80 -9.19
N ILE A 88 7.64 -1.58 -8.18
CA ILE A 88 8.58 -2.15 -7.23
C ILE A 88 8.56 -3.68 -7.39
N PRO A 89 9.67 -4.27 -7.86
CA PRO A 89 9.74 -5.73 -8.01
C PRO A 89 9.61 -6.47 -6.69
N ALA A 90 9.20 -7.73 -6.78
CA ALA A 90 9.15 -8.61 -5.63
C ALA A 90 10.50 -8.64 -4.90
N ASN A 91 10.46 -8.58 -3.59
CA ASN A 91 11.63 -8.67 -2.70
C ASN A 91 12.66 -7.54 -2.82
N MET A 92 12.34 -6.47 -3.54
CA MET A 92 13.22 -5.32 -3.65
C MET A 92 13.10 -4.45 -2.38
N PRO A 93 14.17 -4.30 -1.59
CA PRO A 93 14.12 -3.44 -0.40
C PRO A 93 13.82 -1.99 -0.77
N HIS A 94 12.97 -1.35 -0.01
CA HIS A 94 12.62 0.05 -0.24
C HIS A 94 12.20 0.74 1.04
N GLU A 95 12.37 2.06 1.03
CA GLU A 95 12.03 2.95 2.13
C GLU A 95 11.46 4.22 1.54
N ALA A 96 10.51 4.87 2.22
CA ALA A 96 9.87 6.05 1.65
C ALA A 96 9.58 7.11 2.72
N TRP A 97 9.59 8.36 2.28
CA TRP A 97 9.25 9.53 3.10
C TRP A 97 8.26 10.41 2.34
N ALA A 98 7.25 10.90 3.03
CA ALA A 98 6.31 11.85 2.45
C ALA A 98 6.93 13.24 2.48
N LEU A 99 7.09 13.84 1.30
CA LEU A 99 7.63 15.20 1.18
C LEU A 99 6.57 16.25 1.48
N GLU A 100 5.30 15.86 1.37
CA GLU A 100 4.13 16.66 1.70
C GLU A 100 3.00 15.68 2.01
N ASP A 101 1.83 16.19 2.40
CA ASP A 101 0.68 15.32 2.63
C ASP A 101 0.39 14.55 1.35
N THR A 102 0.30 13.23 1.44
CA THR A 102 0.29 12.35 0.27
C THR A 102 -0.84 11.33 0.37
N LEU A 103 -1.52 11.14 -0.76
CA LEU A 103 -2.42 10.02 -0.97
C LEU A 103 -1.78 9.08 -1.98
N ASP A 104 -1.44 7.90 -1.52
CA ASP A 104 -0.76 6.86 -2.28
C ASP A 104 -1.73 5.70 -2.49
N LEU A 105 -1.89 5.28 -3.75
CA LEU A 105 -2.65 4.09 -4.09
C LEU A 105 -1.66 2.98 -4.43
N ASP A 106 -1.61 1.96 -3.58
CA ASP A 106 -0.72 0.82 -3.78
C ASP A 106 -1.52 -0.37 -4.30
N VAL A 107 -0.95 -1.05 -5.28
CA VAL A 107 -1.49 -2.30 -5.82
C VAL A 107 -0.49 -3.40 -5.56
N PHE A 108 -0.93 -4.49 -4.94
CA PHE A 108 -0.07 -5.62 -4.62
C PHE A 108 -0.61 -6.91 -5.21
N THR A 109 0.27 -7.77 -5.67
CA THR A 109 -0.08 -9.14 -6.02
C THR A 109 1.02 -10.10 -5.55
N PRO A 110 0.69 -11.15 -4.79
CA PRO A 110 -0.61 -11.41 -4.16
C PRO A 110 -0.92 -10.40 -3.06
N PRO A 111 -2.10 -10.46 -2.44
CA PRO A 111 -2.42 -9.58 -1.32
C PRO A 111 -1.40 -9.68 -0.19
N ARG A 112 -1.17 -8.56 0.48
CA ARG A 112 -0.24 -8.48 1.61
C ARG A 112 -0.82 -9.19 2.83
N ALA A 113 -0.39 -10.43 3.06
CA ALA A 113 -0.86 -11.22 4.20
C ALA A 113 -0.51 -10.55 5.53
N ASP A 114 0.66 -9.92 5.62
CA ASP A 114 1.08 -9.21 6.83
C ASP A 114 0.16 -8.02 7.15
N TRP A 115 -0.36 -7.34 6.13
CA TRP A 115 -1.32 -6.26 6.33
C TRP A 115 -2.68 -6.79 6.75
N ILE A 116 -3.15 -7.87 6.11
CA ILE A 116 -4.43 -8.50 6.45
C ILE A 116 -4.40 -9.03 7.88
N ASN A 117 -3.29 -9.65 8.27
CA ASN A 117 -3.13 -10.25 9.60
C ASN A 117 -2.65 -9.26 10.65
N LYS A 118 -2.38 -8.01 10.25
CA LYS A 118 -1.93 -6.93 11.14
C LYS A 118 -0.63 -7.29 11.87
N THR A 119 0.31 -7.90 11.10
CA THR A 119 1.63 -8.28 11.59
C THR A 119 2.74 -7.40 11.01
N ASP A 120 2.38 -6.29 10.39
CA ASP A 120 3.30 -5.34 9.76
C ASP A 120 3.87 -4.36 10.80
N ASP A 121 4.70 -4.84 11.69
CA ASP A 121 5.19 -4.07 12.83
C ASP A 121 6.00 -2.84 12.39
N TYR A 122 6.68 -2.92 11.24
CA TYR A 122 7.50 -1.81 10.76
C TYR A 122 6.71 -0.53 10.53
N LEU A 123 5.41 -0.62 10.20
CA LEU A 123 4.54 0.55 10.07
C LEU A 123 3.90 0.94 11.39
N ARG A 124 3.50 -0.06 12.19
CA ARG A 124 2.75 0.18 13.41
C ARG A 124 3.59 0.79 14.53
N HIS A 125 4.88 0.49 14.52
CA HIS A 125 5.83 1.07 15.46
C HIS A 125 6.77 2.02 14.74
N GLY A 126 6.33 2.54 13.58
CA GLY A 126 7.14 3.35 12.69
C GLY A 126 7.66 4.63 13.31
N ARG A 127 8.80 5.03 12.88
CA ARG A 127 9.49 6.22 13.33
C ARG A 127 9.66 7.16 12.19
#